data_9816499a700300e446fb37958effe2bd
#
_entry.id   9816499a700300e446fb37958effe2bd
#
_cell.length_a   1.000
_cell.length_b   1.000
_cell.length_c   1.000
_cell.angle_alpha   90.00
_cell.angle_beta   90.00
_cell.angle_gamma   90.00
#
_symmetry.space_group_name_H-M   'P 1'
#
loop_
_entity.id
_entity.type
_entity.pdbx_description
1 polymer ?
#
loop_
_entity_poly.entity_id
_entity_poly.type
_entity_poly.pdbx_seq_one_letter_code
_entity_poly.pdbx_strand_id
1 'polypeptide(L)'
;MAVLSGFGVELGKGLDSRVTLSDPCMVMISASHPLAEKQTIHPRELKGMPIVLNRAQDSQPSAGLIAGMYANMGLRDNKRMYADDFYSIALIINTGIAFSIMPASVACWGIDGVVFRPVQGFKAKARTLLVYPRGSQDTGIRSFVSLIKPKR
;
A
#
# COMPACT_ATOMS: atom_id res chain seq x y z
N MET A 1 5.49 15.04 17.05
CA MET A 1 4.45 14.72 16.03
C MET A 1 5.12 14.07 14.83
N ALA A 2 4.54 13.01 14.28
CA ALA A 2 5.07 12.29 13.12
C ALA A 2 3.93 11.86 12.20
N VAL A 3 4.24 11.65 10.92
CA VAL A 3 3.34 11.04 9.94
C VAL A 3 3.85 9.65 9.63
N LEU A 4 3.01 8.64 9.82
CA LEU A 4 3.30 7.25 9.50
C LEU A 4 2.31 6.76 8.45
N SER A 5 2.80 6.01 7.46
CA SER A 5 1.96 5.39 6.45
C SER A 5 2.29 3.91 6.34
N GLY A 6 1.26 3.07 6.24
CA GLY A 6 1.46 1.63 6.10
C GLY A 6 0.25 0.79 6.49
N PHE A 7 0.50 -0.50 6.63
CA PHE A 7 -0.47 -1.49 7.07
C PHE A 7 -0.21 -1.83 8.54
N GLY A 8 -1.28 -1.87 9.36
CA GLY A 8 -1.19 -2.39 10.72
C GLY A 8 -0.19 -1.65 11.61
N VAL A 9 -0.12 -0.33 11.50
CA VAL A 9 0.78 0.46 12.34
C VAL A 9 0.37 0.32 13.80
N GLU A 10 1.22 -0.29 14.61
CA GLU A 10 1.07 -0.36 16.06
C GLU A 10 1.78 0.82 16.70
N LEU A 11 1.07 1.51 17.58
CA LEU A 11 1.61 2.65 18.29
C LEU A 11 2.22 2.23 19.63
N GLY A 12 3.38 2.77 19.94
CA GLY A 12 3.97 2.61 21.27
C GLY A 12 3.12 3.23 22.39
N LYS A 13 3.37 2.81 23.63
CA LYS A 13 2.71 3.37 24.81
C LYS A 13 2.91 4.90 24.87
N GLY A 14 1.87 5.63 25.22
CA GLY A 14 1.94 7.09 25.36
C GLY A 14 1.75 7.89 24.07
N LEU A 15 1.41 7.22 22.96
CA LEU A 15 1.08 7.87 21.70
C LEU A 15 -0.41 7.73 21.38
N ASP A 16 -0.95 8.75 20.74
CA ASP A 16 -2.25 8.75 20.08
C ASP A 16 -2.09 8.98 18.59
N SER A 17 -3.11 8.65 17.82
CA SER A 17 -3.09 8.88 16.39
C SER A 17 -4.42 9.35 15.84
N ARG A 18 -4.34 10.03 14.70
CA ARG A 18 -5.48 10.38 13.88
C ARG A 18 -5.25 9.89 12.45
N VAL A 19 -6.22 9.13 11.92
CA VAL A 19 -6.18 8.72 10.50
C VAL A 19 -6.38 9.97 9.64
N THR A 20 -5.42 10.25 8.78
CA THR A 20 -5.48 11.38 7.85
C THR A 20 -5.91 10.94 6.45
N LEU A 21 -5.53 9.71 6.06
CA LEU A 21 -5.90 9.11 4.78
C LEU A 21 -6.17 7.61 4.97
N SER A 22 -7.22 7.12 4.33
CA SER A 22 -7.52 5.68 4.21
C SER A 22 -7.60 5.35 2.73
N ASP A 23 -6.54 4.74 2.22
CA ASP A 23 -6.28 4.58 0.80
C ASP A 23 -6.50 3.12 0.38
N PRO A 24 -7.46 2.84 -0.51
CA PRO A 24 -7.68 1.48 -0.99
C PRO A 24 -6.44 0.98 -1.74
N CYS A 25 -6.16 -0.32 -1.60
CA CYS A 25 -5.06 -0.94 -2.30
C CYS A 25 -5.51 -1.51 -3.65
N MET A 26 -4.69 -1.31 -4.65
CA MET A 26 -4.89 -1.75 -6.03
C MET A 26 -3.70 -2.54 -6.54
N VAL A 27 -3.92 -3.37 -7.53
CA VAL A 27 -2.83 -3.98 -8.30
C VAL A 27 -2.22 -2.92 -9.21
N MET A 28 -0.92 -2.77 -9.14
CA MET A 28 -0.09 -2.05 -10.12
C MET A 28 0.44 -3.08 -11.12
N ILE A 29 0.17 -2.88 -12.39
CA ILE A 29 0.51 -3.79 -13.48
C ILE A 29 0.95 -2.99 -14.72
N SER A 30 1.74 -3.62 -15.61
CA SER A 30 2.14 -2.96 -16.85
C SER A 30 0.93 -2.55 -17.69
N ALA A 31 0.99 -1.37 -18.28
CA ALA A 31 -0.03 -0.88 -19.21
C ALA A 31 -0.16 -1.76 -20.47
N SER A 32 0.91 -2.46 -20.83
CA SER A 32 0.93 -3.41 -21.97
C SER A 32 0.42 -4.82 -21.62
N HIS A 33 0.17 -5.10 -20.33
CA HIS A 33 -0.31 -6.42 -19.92
C HIS A 33 -1.81 -6.58 -20.24
N PRO A 34 -2.29 -7.76 -20.72
CA PRO A 34 -3.72 -7.95 -21.05
C PRO A 34 -4.70 -7.63 -19.92
N LEU A 35 -4.29 -7.83 -18.66
CA LEU A 35 -5.12 -7.47 -17.49
C LEU A 35 -5.27 -5.95 -17.31
N ALA A 36 -4.45 -5.14 -17.96
CA ALA A 36 -4.54 -3.68 -17.88
C ALA A 36 -5.83 -3.12 -18.53
N GLU A 37 -6.41 -3.84 -19.48
CA GLU A 37 -7.67 -3.46 -20.14
C GLU A 37 -8.91 -3.69 -19.25
N LYS A 38 -8.77 -4.50 -18.20
CA LYS A 38 -9.88 -4.82 -17.31
C LYS A 38 -10.15 -3.68 -16.33
N GLN A 39 -11.41 -3.45 -16.04
CA GLN A 39 -11.80 -2.51 -14.98
C GLN A 39 -11.53 -3.08 -13.57
N THR A 40 -11.59 -4.41 -13.42
CA THR A 40 -11.33 -5.12 -12.17
C THR A 40 -10.67 -6.45 -12.49
N ILE A 41 -9.63 -6.80 -11.72
CA ILE A 41 -8.88 -8.05 -11.88
C ILE A 41 -9.39 -9.06 -10.86
N HIS A 42 -9.64 -10.30 -11.30
CA HIS A 42 -9.94 -11.39 -10.37
C HIS A 42 -8.61 -11.95 -9.80
N PRO A 43 -8.51 -12.26 -8.48
CA PRO A 43 -7.27 -12.77 -7.88
C PRO A 43 -6.66 -13.97 -8.59
N ARG A 44 -7.49 -14.87 -9.13
CA ARG A 44 -7.04 -16.07 -9.86
C ARG A 44 -6.22 -15.73 -11.10
N GLU A 45 -6.44 -14.58 -11.71
CA GLU A 45 -5.72 -14.13 -12.92
C GLU A 45 -4.29 -13.69 -12.62
N LEU A 46 -3.98 -13.45 -11.35
CA LEU A 46 -2.64 -13.10 -10.87
C LEU A 46 -1.83 -14.31 -10.42
N LYS A 47 -2.43 -15.51 -10.41
CA LYS A 47 -1.70 -16.73 -10.02
C LYS A 47 -0.54 -17.02 -10.97
N GLY A 48 0.60 -17.36 -10.37
CA GLY A 48 1.83 -17.67 -11.12
C GLY A 48 2.62 -16.44 -11.57
N MET A 49 2.01 -15.24 -11.57
CA MET A 49 2.74 -14.02 -11.89
C MET A 49 3.59 -13.58 -10.69
N PRO A 50 4.88 -13.27 -10.86
CA PRO A 50 5.72 -12.77 -9.76
C PRO A 50 5.15 -11.53 -9.09
N ILE A 51 5.32 -11.45 -7.76
CA ILE A 51 4.96 -10.30 -6.94
C ILE A 51 6.23 -9.49 -6.67
N VAL A 52 6.21 -8.19 -6.94
CA VAL A 52 7.31 -7.29 -6.56
C VAL A 52 6.98 -6.63 -5.23
N LEU A 53 7.88 -6.74 -4.27
CA LEU A 53 7.78 -6.18 -2.92
C LEU A 53 8.91 -5.20 -2.67
N ASN A 54 8.67 -4.22 -1.79
CA ASN A 54 9.75 -3.38 -1.28
C ASN A 54 10.54 -4.16 -0.23
N ARG A 55 11.86 -4.26 -0.40
CA ARG A 55 12.75 -5.00 0.50
C ARG A 55 12.68 -4.48 1.93
N ALA A 56 12.59 -3.18 2.13
CA ALA A 56 12.49 -2.59 3.45
C ALA A 56 11.21 -3.02 4.21
N GLN A 57 10.16 -3.41 3.52
CA GLN A 57 8.91 -3.87 4.16
C GLN A 57 9.03 -5.28 4.74
N ASP A 58 9.93 -6.12 4.24
CA ASP A 58 10.11 -7.50 4.74
C ASP A 58 10.69 -7.53 6.17
N SER A 59 11.43 -6.51 6.57
CA SER A 59 12.00 -6.38 7.91
C SER A 59 11.10 -5.59 8.89
N GLN A 60 9.94 -5.11 8.43
CA GLN A 60 9.01 -4.35 9.26
C GLN A 60 7.98 -5.26 9.93
N PRO A 61 7.40 -4.85 11.08
CA PRO A 61 6.30 -5.58 11.73
C PRO A 61 5.09 -5.84 10.81
N SER A 62 4.91 -5.02 9.79
CA SER A 62 3.85 -5.17 8.79
C SER A 62 4.08 -6.28 7.75
N ALA A 63 5.27 -6.89 7.70
CA ALA A 63 5.59 -7.94 6.71
C ALA A 63 4.61 -9.11 6.76
N GLY A 64 4.24 -9.56 7.97
CA GLY A 64 3.25 -10.62 8.16
C GLY A 64 1.86 -10.26 7.64
N LEU A 65 1.44 -9.00 7.80
CA LEU A 65 0.15 -8.51 7.29
C LEU A 65 0.15 -8.47 5.76
N ILE A 66 1.23 -7.99 5.15
CA ILE A 66 1.39 -7.96 3.68
C ILE A 66 1.37 -9.40 3.13
N ALA A 67 2.12 -10.32 3.74
CA ALA A 67 2.11 -11.73 3.35
C ALA A 67 0.71 -12.35 3.48
N GLY A 68 -0.01 -12.03 4.56
CA GLY A 68 -1.38 -12.45 4.80
C GLY A 68 -2.36 -11.92 3.73
N MET A 69 -2.18 -10.68 3.28
CA MET A 69 -3.01 -10.13 2.19
C MET A 69 -2.89 -10.95 0.90
N TYR A 70 -1.66 -11.29 0.49
CA TYR A 70 -1.45 -12.12 -0.68
C TYR A 70 -1.98 -13.55 -0.48
N ALA A 71 -1.80 -14.12 0.71
CA ALA A 71 -2.32 -15.44 1.04
C ALA A 71 -3.85 -15.50 0.97
N ASN A 72 -4.56 -14.48 1.47
CA ASN A 72 -6.01 -14.39 1.44
C ASN A 72 -6.57 -14.27 0.01
N MET A 73 -5.78 -13.78 -0.92
CA MET A 73 -6.11 -13.77 -2.35
C MET A 73 -5.78 -15.09 -3.07
N GLY A 74 -5.20 -16.07 -2.36
CA GLY A 74 -4.73 -17.33 -2.95
C GLY A 74 -3.43 -17.20 -3.76
N LEU A 75 -2.62 -16.19 -3.44
CA LEU A 75 -1.36 -15.85 -4.14
C LEU A 75 -0.11 -16.16 -3.29
N ARG A 76 -0.26 -17.01 -2.26
CA ARG A 76 0.85 -17.37 -1.34
C ARG A 76 2.05 -17.92 -2.08
N ASP A 77 1.80 -18.76 -3.08
CA ASP A 77 2.82 -19.51 -3.81
C ASP A 77 3.41 -18.74 -5.00
N ASN A 78 2.95 -17.51 -5.23
CA ASN A 78 3.53 -16.68 -6.27
C ASN A 78 4.97 -16.32 -5.91
N LYS A 79 5.87 -16.40 -6.90
CA LYS A 79 7.28 -16.04 -6.73
C LYS A 79 7.40 -14.58 -6.28
N ARG A 80 8.28 -14.31 -5.33
CA ARG A 80 8.55 -12.95 -4.84
C ARG A 80 9.81 -12.39 -5.47
N MET A 81 9.74 -11.15 -5.87
CA MET A 81 10.85 -10.31 -6.30
C MET A 81 10.95 -9.11 -5.37
N TYR A 82 12.14 -8.57 -5.19
CA TYR A 82 12.36 -7.45 -4.27
C TYR A 82 13.06 -6.30 -4.98
N ALA A 83 12.63 -5.10 -4.67
CA ALA A 83 13.28 -3.87 -5.07
C ALA A 83 13.39 -2.92 -3.86
N ASP A 84 14.34 -2.00 -3.91
CA ASP A 84 14.67 -1.18 -2.75
C ASP A 84 13.86 0.13 -2.69
N ASP A 85 13.29 0.54 -3.81
CA ASP A 85 12.51 1.76 -3.92
C ASP A 85 11.33 1.60 -4.90
N PHE A 86 10.45 2.59 -4.87
CA PHE A 86 9.23 2.57 -5.68
C PHE A 86 9.48 2.63 -7.20
N TYR A 87 10.47 3.39 -7.64
CA TYR A 87 10.79 3.49 -9.08
C TYR A 87 11.31 2.16 -9.61
N SER A 88 12.18 1.49 -8.87
CA SER A 88 12.66 0.15 -9.20
C SER A 88 11.51 -0.86 -9.29
N ILE A 89 10.54 -0.80 -8.38
CA ILE A 89 9.32 -1.61 -8.44
C ILE A 89 8.57 -1.32 -9.74
N ALA A 90 8.34 -0.05 -10.06
CA ALA A 90 7.60 0.34 -11.25
C ALA A 90 8.31 -0.07 -12.54
N LEU A 91 9.64 0.02 -12.61
CA LEU A 91 10.42 -0.44 -13.76
C LEU A 91 10.28 -1.95 -13.97
N ILE A 92 10.36 -2.75 -12.91
CA ILE A 92 10.16 -4.20 -13.01
C ILE A 92 8.74 -4.51 -13.51
N ILE A 93 7.72 -3.83 -12.96
CA ILE A 93 6.33 -4.05 -13.37
C ILE A 93 6.10 -3.63 -14.83
N ASN A 94 6.72 -2.54 -15.28
CA ASN A 94 6.61 -2.07 -16.66
C ASN A 94 7.11 -3.10 -17.68
N THR A 95 7.99 -4.02 -17.30
CA THR A 95 8.40 -5.16 -18.17
C THR A 95 7.25 -6.12 -18.50
N GLY A 96 6.14 -6.06 -17.77
CA GLY A 96 4.98 -6.93 -17.98
C GLY A 96 5.06 -8.31 -17.31
N ILE A 97 6.16 -8.65 -16.64
CA ILE A 97 6.37 -9.99 -16.06
C ILE A 97 5.88 -10.13 -14.62
N ALA A 98 5.55 -9.04 -13.95
CA ALA A 98 5.24 -9.01 -12.52
C ALA A 98 4.17 -7.97 -12.19
N PHE A 99 3.65 -8.04 -10.97
CA PHE A 99 2.73 -7.05 -10.41
C PHE A 99 3.09 -6.71 -8.96
N SER A 100 2.50 -5.65 -8.44
CA SER A 100 2.55 -5.31 -7.01
C SER A 100 1.19 -4.81 -6.53
N ILE A 101 0.96 -4.83 -5.22
CA ILE A 101 -0.20 -4.18 -4.60
C ILE A 101 0.27 -2.91 -3.94
N MET A 102 -0.33 -1.80 -4.35
CA MET A 102 0.03 -0.46 -3.91
C MET A 102 -1.21 0.32 -3.49
N PRO A 103 -1.07 1.32 -2.60
CA PRO A 103 -2.13 2.28 -2.34
C PRO A 103 -2.55 3.01 -3.62
N ALA A 104 -3.84 3.28 -3.80
CA ALA A 104 -4.37 3.91 -5.01
C ALA A 104 -3.81 5.32 -5.24
N SER A 105 -3.46 6.05 -4.16
CA SER A 105 -2.85 7.38 -4.26
C SER A 105 -1.51 7.38 -5.00
N VAL A 106 -0.81 6.25 -5.05
CA VAL A 106 0.44 6.13 -5.81
C VAL A 106 0.22 6.35 -7.32
N ALA A 107 -0.99 6.10 -7.82
CA ALA A 107 -1.34 6.39 -9.22
C ALA A 107 -1.19 7.88 -9.57
N CYS A 108 -1.33 8.78 -8.58
CA CYS A 108 -1.17 10.23 -8.79
C CYS A 108 0.29 10.64 -9.07
N TRP A 109 1.27 9.74 -8.88
CA TRP A 109 2.68 10.04 -9.15
C TRP A 109 3.03 10.00 -10.65
N GLY A 110 2.06 9.62 -11.51
CA GLY A 110 2.18 9.74 -12.96
C GLY A 110 3.31 8.91 -13.56
N ILE A 111 3.46 7.66 -13.14
CA ILE A 111 4.49 6.77 -13.68
C ILE A 111 4.00 6.18 -15.00
N ASP A 112 4.70 6.50 -16.06
CA ASP A 112 4.41 5.97 -17.38
C ASP A 112 4.62 4.46 -17.46
N GLY A 113 3.78 3.81 -18.26
CA GLY A 113 3.89 2.38 -18.54
C GLY A 113 3.28 1.45 -17.49
N VAL A 114 2.70 1.98 -16.40
CA VAL A 114 1.96 1.19 -15.42
C VAL A 114 0.55 1.72 -15.21
N VAL A 115 -0.37 0.82 -14.86
CA VAL A 115 -1.76 1.15 -14.52
C VAL A 115 -2.16 0.50 -13.20
N PHE A 116 -3.17 1.08 -12.56
CA PHE A 116 -3.71 0.59 -11.30
C PHE A 116 -5.12 0.03 -11.54
N ARG A 117 -5.37 -1.17 -11.02
CA ARG A 117 -6.68 -1.82 -11.15
C ARG A 117 -7.14 -2.40 -9.81
N PRO A 118 -8.40 -2.21 -9.45
CA PRO A 118 -8.97 -2.86 -8.27
C PRO A 118 -8.98 -4.37 -8.43
N VAL A 119 -8.88 -5.08 -7.31
CA VAL A 119 -8.99 -6.54 -7.27
C VAL A 119 -10.33 -6.93 -6.68
N GLN A 120 -11.02 -7.85 -7.34
CA GLN A 120 -12.33 -8.32 -6.90
C GLN A 120 -12.27 -8.96 -5.51
N GLY A 121 -13.13 -8.48 -4.62
CA GLY A 121 -13.19 -9.00 -3.25
C GLY A 121 -12.07 -8.53 -2.32
N PHE A 122 -11.08 -7.80 -2.81
CA PHE A 122 -9.97 -7.28 -2.01
C PHE A 122 -10.30 -5.90 -1.44
N LYS A 123 -10.31 -5.77 -0.11
CA LYS A 123 -10.75 -4.55 0.59
C LYS A 123 -9.66 -3.93 1.47
N ALA A 124 -8.41 -4.38 1.31
CA ALA A 124 -7.31 -3.84 2.12
C ALA A 124 -7.11 -2.34 1.83
N LYS A 125 -6.78 -1.61 2.89
CA LYS A 125 -6.49 -0.18 2.83
C LYS A 125 -5.18 0.10 3.55
N ALA A 126 -4.32 0.89 2.93
CA ALA A 126 -3.22 1.54 3.62
C ALA A 126 -3.76 2.74 4.40
N ARG A 127 -3.21 2.98 5.58
CA ARG A 127 -3.59 4.14 6.41
C ARG A 127 -2.40 5.06 6.58
N THR A 128 -2.66 6.34 6.45
CA THR A 128 -1.73 7.38 6.87
C THR A 128 -2.22 7.94 8.20
N LEU A 129 -1.35 7.92 9.19
CA LEU A 129 -1.64 8.33 10.56
C LEU A 129 -0.81 9.55 10.90
N LEU A 130 -1.45 10.55 11.49
CA LEU A 130 -0.76 11.57 12.27
C LEU A 130 -0.61 11.00 13.69
N VAL A 131 0.62 10.92 14.19
CA VAL A 131 0.94 10.38 15.51
C VAL A 131 1.49 11.50 16.39
N TYR A 132 1.02 11.58 17.63
CA TYR A 132 1.39 12.62 18.60
C TYR A 132 1.34 12.08 20.04
N PRO A 133 2.01 12.73 21.00
CA PRO A 133 1.97 12.33 22.41
C PRO A 133 0.54 12.35 22.96
N ARG A 134 0.14 11.28 23.65
CA ARG A 134 -1.16 11.20 24.31
C ARG A 134 -1.28 12.27 25.37
N GLY A 135 -2.42 12.97 25.38
CA GLY A 135 -2.69 14.02 26.36
C GLY A 135 -1.78 15.25 26.24
N SER A 136 -1.15 15.46 25.08
CA SER A 136 -0.30 16.64 24.86
C SER A 136 -1.02 17.93 25.20
N GLN A 137 -0.38 18.76 26.04
CA GLN A 137 -0.85 20.12 26.39
C GLN A 137 -0.32 21.18 25.39
N ASP A 138 0.51 20.78 24.44
CA ASP A 138 1.02 21.66 23.38
C ASP A 138 -0.13 22.16 22.51
N THR A 139 -0.35 23.48 22.56
CA THR A 139 -1.43 24.16 21.83
C THR A 139 -1.26 24.04 20.31
N GLY A 140 -0.02 24.02 19.81
CA GLY A 140 0.30 23.84 18.38
C GLY A 140 -0.12 22.45 17.90
N ILE A 141 0.23 21.40 18.65
CA ILE A 141 -0.19 20.02 18.34
C ILE A 141 -1.71 19.91 18.35
N ARG A 142 -2.38 20.42 19.40
CA ARG A 142 -3.83 20.36 19.52
C ARG A 142 -4.54 21.10 18.38
N SER A 143 -4.10 22.30 18.06
CA SER A 143 -4.65 23.08 16.95
C SER A 143 -4.44 22.36 15.61
N PHE A 144 -3.25 21.86 15.35
CA PHE A 144 -2.96 21.14 14.12
C PHE A 144 -3.82 19.88 13.98
N VAL A 145 -3.91 19.07 15.03
CA VAL A 145 -4.75 17.85 15.05
C VAL A 145 -6.22 18.18 14.81
N SER A 146 -6.73 19.31 15.34
CA SER A 146 -8.12 19.71 15.15
C SER A 146 -8.46 20.11 13.70
N LEU A 147 -7.48 20.63 12.95
CA LEU A 147 -7.64 21.04 11.56
C LEU A 147 -7.66 19.86 10.59
N ILE A 148 -7.10 18.73 10.98
CA ILE A 148 -7.06 17.55 10.11
C ILE A 148 -8.43 16.88 10.09
N LYS A 149 -9.07 16.96 8.93
CA LYS A 149 -10.28 16.17 8.61
C LYS A 149 -9.84 14.87 7.94
N PRO A 150 -10.28 13.69 8.41
CA PRO A 150 -9.97 12.44 7.74
C PRO A 150 -10.56 12.45 6.32
N LYS A 151 -9.71 12.28 5.31
CA LYS A 151 -10.19 11.99 3.95
C LYS A 151 -10.66 10.54 3.92
N ARG A 152 -11.91 10.35 3.56
CA ARG A 152 -12.55 9.04 3.37
C ARG A 152 -12.09 8.41 2.06
#